data_ad67b6094480c411baa45e43e9f50129
#
_entry.id   ad67b6094480c411baa45e43e9f50129
#
_cell.length_a   1.000
_cell.length_b   1.000
_cell.length_c   1.000
_cell.angle_alpha   90.00
_cell.angle_beta   90.00
_cell.angle_gamma   90.00
#
_symmetry.space_group_name_H-M   'P 1'
#
loop_
_entity.id
_entity.type
_entity.pdbx_description
1 polymer ?
#
loop_
_entity_poly.entity_id
_entity_poly.type
_entity_poly.pdbx_seq_one_letter_code
_entity_poly.pdbx_strand_id
1 'polypeptide(L)'
;MQMYLQMGTYGGRKYVSEATMKEFTRIQFPQNHNRRGLIFDRPAIDNKTLKPADAYPCPEVSDESFGHFGFTGTFVWMDPKCQLMYIFLANRVCPTRENNVISDLNVRTDILSAIYKDMKKY
;
A
#
# COMPACT_ATOMS: atom_id res chain seq x y z
N MET A 1 -1.92 -9.98 -7.40
CA MET A 1 -2.29 -8.60 -7.01
C MET A 1 -3.48 -8.08 -7.80
N GLN A 2 -3.56 -8.27 -9.11
CA GLN A 2 -4.70 -7.82 -9.92
C GLN A 2 -6.05 -8.33 -9.38
N MET A 3 -6.14 -9.58 -8.91
CA MET A 3 -7.33 -10.12 -8.25
C MET A 3 -7.78 -9.26 -7.04
N TYR A 4 -6.83 -8.76 -6.25
CA TYR A 4 -7.15 -7.88 -5.12
C TYR A 4 -7.67 -6.51 -5.60
N LEU A 5 -7.03 -5.93 -6.62
CA LEU A 5 -7.46 -4.67 -7.22
C LEU A 5 -8.88 -4.80 -7.83
N GLN A 6 -9.19 -5.96 -8.40
CA GLN A 6 -10.48 -6.30 -9.01
C GLN A 6 -11.48 -6.93 -8.01
N MET A 7 -11.28 -6.70 -6.71
CA MET A 7 -12.19 -7.14 -5.65
C MET A 7 -12.58 -8.62 -5.72
N GLY A 8 -11.58 -9.49 -5.92
CA GLY A 8 -11.72 -10.94 -5.88
C GLY A 8 -11.91 -11.63 -7.24
N THR A 9 -11.85 -10.86 -8.34
CA THR A 9 -11.98 -11.39 -9.70
C THR A 9 -10.66 -11.32 -10.45
N TYR A 10 -10.35 -12.32 -11.27
CA TYR A 10 -9.21 -12.33 -12.17
C TYR A 10 -9.51 -13.17 -13.41
N GLY A 11 -9.16 -12.68 -14.60
CA GLY A 11 -9.40 -13.38 -15.86
C GLY A 11 -10.88 -13.74 -16.10
N GLY A 12 -11.81 -12.89 -15.67
CA GLY A 12 -13.25 -13.13 -15.78
C GLY A 12 -13.81 -14.14 -14.77
N ARG A 13 -12.96 -14.74 -13.93
CA ARG A 13 -13.38 -15.72 -12.92
C ARG A 13 -13.35 -15.09 -11.52
N LYS A 14 -14.41 -15.32 -10.74
CA LYS A 14 -14.49 -14.93 -9.33
C LYS A 14 -13.84 -16.00 -8.46
N TYR A 15 -12.84 -15.59 -7.67
CA TYR A 15 -12.11 -16.44 -6.71
C TYR A 15 -12.53 -16.18 -5.27
N VAL A 16 -12.80 -14.92 -4.95
CA VAL A 16 -13.21 -14.46 -3.62
C VAL A 16 -14.36 -13.49 -3.78
N SER A 17 -15.30 -13.47 -2.83
CA SER A 17 -16.39 -12.50 -2.86
C SER A 17 -15.89 -11.08 -2.61
N GLU A 18 -16.53 -10.09 -3.21
CA GLU A 18 -16.21 -8.68 -2.94
C GLU A 18 -16.38 -8.33 -1.46
N ALA A 19 -17.41 -8.87 -0.81
CA ALA A 19 -17.63 -8.69 0.63
C ALA A 19 -16.45 -9.21 1.46
N THR A 20 -15.91 -10.39 1.11
CA THR A 20 -14.71 -10.94 1.77
C THR A 20 -13.49 -10.05 1.51
N MET A 21 -13.30 -9.56 0.27
CA MET A 21 -12.18 -8.66 -0.04
C MET A 21 -12.27 -7.36 0.77
N LYS A 22 -13.44 -6.76 0.86
CA LYS A 22 -13.68 -5.56 1.69
C LYS A 22 -13.38 -5.83 3.16
N GLU A 23 -13.81 -7.00 3.69
CA GLU A 23 -13.51 -7.39 5.07
C GLU A 23 -12.00 -7.51 5.32
N PHE A 24 -11.25 -8.13 4.41
CA PHE A 24 -9.79 -8.27 4.55
C PHE A 24 -9.02 -6.96 4.46
N THR A 25 -9.53 -6.01 3.67
CA THR A 25 -8.82 -4.75 3.41
C THR A 25 -9.27 -3.59 4.29
N ARG A 26 -10.43 -3.65 4.96
CA ARG A 26 -10.86 -2.58 5.88
C ARG A 26 -9.96 -2.51 7.12
N ILE A 27 -9.90 -1.35 7.75
CA ILE A 27 -9.27 -1.18 9.06
C ILE A 27 -10.04 -2.01 10.09
N GLN A 28 -9.33 -2.90 10.81
CA GLN A 28 -9.96 -3.83 11.75
C GLN A 28 -10.14 -3.25 13.16
N PHE A 29 -9.20 -2.42 13.60
CA PHE A 29 -9.13 -1.93 14.98
C PHE A 29 -8.96 -0.40 15.04
N PRO A 30 -9.89 0.39 14.46
CA PRO A 30 -9.75 1.85 14.41
C PRO A 30 -9.75 2.49 15.80
N GLN A 31 -10.46 1.89 16.76
CA GLN A 31 -10.50 2.35 18.16
C GLN A 31 -9.13 2.29 18.86
N ASN A 32 -8.19 1.51 18.34
CA ASN A 32 -6.84 1.37 18.87
C ASN A 32 -5.81 2.18 18.04
N HIS A 33 -6.26 3.09 17.19
CA HIS A 33 -5.43 3.80 16.21
C HIS A 33 -4.58 2.87 15.34
N ASN A 34 -5.03 1.62 15.17
CA ASN A 34 -4.37 0.63 14.34
C ASN A 34 -4.96 0.64 12.93
N ARG A 35 -4.15 1.07 11.96
CA ARG A 35 -4.54 1.19 10.56
C ARG A 35 -4.56 -0.12 9.76
N ARG A 36 -4.28 -1.26 10.40
CA ARG A 36 -4.17 -2.53 9.67
C ARG A 36 -5.53 -3.15 9.33
N GLY A 37 -5.61 -3.71 8.12
CA GLY A 37 -6.58 -4.74 7.76
C GLY A 37 -6.15 -6.11 8.30
N LEU A 38 -6.75 -7.20 7.81
CA LEU A 38 -6.39 -8.55 8.29
C LEU A 38 -4.97 -8.95 7.89
N ILE A 39 -4.56 -8.67 6.66
CA ILE A 39 -3.21 -8.97 6.16
C ILE A 39 -2.54 -7.76 5.51
N PHE A 40 -3.27 -6.67 5.29
CA PHE A 40 -2.79 -5.49 4.60
C PHE A 40 -2.52 -4.33 5.55
N ASP A 41 -1.56 -3.50 5.18
CA ASP A 41 -1.45 -2.13 5.67
C ASP A 41 -2.47 -1.25 4.94
N ARG A 42 -2.99 -0.26 5.68
CA ARG A 42 -3.83 0.81 5.15
C ARG A 42 -3.07 2.13 5.23
N PRO A 43 -3.53 3.20 4.56
CA PRO A 43 -3.00 4.54 4.80
C PRO A 43 -3.02 4.90 6.29
N ALA A 44 -2.19 5.84 6.69
CA ALA A 44 -2.27 6.40 8.02
C ALA A 44 -3.69 6.92 8.30
N ILE A 45 -4.13 6.83 9.54
CA ILE A 45 -5.41 7.43 9.95
C ILE A 45 -5.30 8.94 9.71
N ASP A 46 -6.34 9.51 9.10
CA ASP A 46 -6.37 10.92 8.69
C ASP A 46 -5.22 11.34 7.74
N ASN A 47 -4.73 10.39 6.92
CA ASN A 47 -3.56 10.55 6.04
C ASN A 47 -3.55 11.86 5.23
N LYS A 48 -4.74 12.34 4.82
CA LYS A 48 -4.89 13.57 4.02
C LYS A 48 -4.62 14.85 4.78
N THR A 49 -4.69 14.81 6.10
CA THR A 49 -4.51 15.97 6.98
C THR A 49 -3.14 15.99 7.65
N LEU A 50 -2.41 14.88 7.57
CA LEU A 50 -1.06 14.77 8.10
C LEU A 50 -0.05 15.58 7.29
N LYS A 51 1.04 15.98 7.95
CA LYS A 51 2.20 16.50 7.22
C LYS A 51 2.74 15.43 6.28
N PRO A 52 3.31 15.79 5.12
CA PRO A 52 3.85 14.81 4.17
C PRO A 52 4.83 13.79 4.77
N ALA A 53 5.63 14.23 5.76
CA ALA A 53 6.59 13.36 6.45
C ALA A 53 5.93 12.31 7.38
N ASP A 54 4.70 12.57 7.83
CA ASP A 54 3.95 11.69 8.74
C ASP A 54 2.95 10.80 7.98
N ALA A 55 2.71 11.13 6.70
CA ALA A 55 1.79 10.38 5.85
C ALA A 55 2.35 8.98 5.50
N TYR A 56 1.47 7.99 5.46
CA TYR A 56 1.84 6.62 5.11
C TYR A 56 0.85 6.02 4.10
N PRO A 57 1.33 5.37 3.02
CA PRO A 57 2.73 5.34 2.56
C PRO A 57 3.19 6.66 1.96
N CYS A 58 2.28 7.49 1.49
CA CYS A 58 2.50 8.86 1.03
C CYS A 58 1.17 9.64 1.04
N PRO A 59 1.19 11.00 0.94
CA PRO A 59 -0.03 11.82 1.04
C PRO A 59 -1.04 11.60 -0.09
N GLU A 60 -0.58 11.16 -1.26
CA GLU A 60 -1.38 11.11 -2.48
C GLU A 60 -2.34 9.92 -2.55
N VAL A 61 -2.07 8.84 -1.81
CA VAL A 61 -2.87 7.61 -1.87
C VAL A 61 -4.34 7.83 -1.51
N SER A 62 -5.24 7.04 -2.07
CA SER A 62 -6.64 7.08 -1.67
C SER A 62 -6.87 6.37 -0.32
N ASP A 63 -7.97 6.73 0.36
CA ASP A 63 -8.36 6.06 1.60
C ASP A 63 -8.80 4.60 1.38
N GLU A 64 -9.05 4.20 0.13
CA GLU A 64 -9.38 2.84 -0.24
C GLU A 64 -8.15 1.97 -0.48
N SER A 65 -6.98 2.59 -0.60
CA SER A 65 -5.74 1.90 -0.95
C SER A 65 -5.22 0.99 0.18
N PHE A 66 -4.46 -0.01 -0.18
CA PHE A 66 -3.90 -0.99 0.76
C PHE A 66 -2.66 -1.65 0.16
N GLY A 67 -1.81 -2.19 1.02
CA GLY A 67 -0.59 -2.84 0.57
C GLY A 67 0.16 -3.52 1.69
N HIS A 68 1.44 -3.79 1.49
CA HIS A 68 2.29 -4.39 2.50
C HIS A 68 3.78 -4.12 2.24
N PHE A 69 4.54 -3.88 3.30
CA PHE A 69 6.01 -3.89 3.28
C PHE A 69 6.56 -5.25 3.66
N GLY A 70 7.50 -5.76 2.86
CA GLY A 70 8.26 -6.95 3.19
C GLY A 70 9.56 -6.63 3.96
N PHE A 71 9.97 -7.52 4.86
CA PHE A 71 11.20 -7.39 5.64
C PHE A 71 12.45 -7.21 4.75
N THR A 72 12.49 -7.90 3.63
CA THR A 72 13.60 -7.82 2.66
C THR A 72 13.61 -6.53 1.84
N GLY A 73 12.69 -5.61 2.08
CA GLY A 73 12.61 -4.33 1.37
C GLY A 73 11.60 -4.32 0.22
N THR A 74 10.98 -5.46 -0.09
CA THR A 74 9.88 -5.50 -1.06
C THR A 74 8.70 -4.64 -0.58
N PHE A 75 7.98 -4.05 -1.52
CA PHE A 75 6.79 -3.28 -1.22
C PHE A 75 5.74 -3.48 -2.31
N VAL A 76 4.51 -3.68 -1.91
CA VAL A 76 3.36 -3.77 -2.82
C VAL A 76 2.28 -2.82 -2.32
N TRP A 77 1.67 -2.06 -3.25
CA TRP A 77 0.58 -1.17 -2.93
C TRP A 77 -0.48 -1.18 -4.03
N MET A 78 -1.73 -1.20 -3.64
CA MET A 78 -2.88 -1.22 -4.56
C MET A 78 -3.82 -0.09 -4.20
N ASP A 79 -4.26 0.64 -5.21
CA ASP A 79 -5.25 1.70 -5.06
C ASP A 79 -6.42 1.47 -6.03
N PRO A 80 -7.53 0.90 -5.54
CA PRO A 80 -8.70 0.63 -6.37
C PRO A 80 -9.31 1.89 -6.99
N LYS A 81 -9.20 3.03 -6.32
CA LYS A 81 -9.80 4.29 -6.78
C LYS A 81 -9.19 4.81 -8.08
N CYS A 82 -7.88 4.66 -8.24
CA CYS A 82 -7.16 5.09 -9.44
C CYS A 82 -6.61 3.91 -10.26
N GLN A 83 -7.02 2.67 -9.93
CA GLN A 83 -6.61 1.44 -10.61
C GLN A 83 -5.08 1.27 -10.65
N LEU A 84 -4.38 1.77 -9.63
CA LEU A 84 -2.93 1.67 -9.52
C LEU A 84 -2.52 0.38 -8.80
N MET A 85 -1.55 -0.30 -9.37
CA MET A 85 -0.84 -1.39 -8.74
C MET A 85 0.67 -1.10 -8.78
N TYR A 86 1.27 -0.90 -7.62
CA TYR A 86 2.69 -0.63 -7.45
C TYR A 86 3.38 -1.83 -6.84
N ILE A 87 4.45 -2.29 -7.49
CA ILE A 87 5.29 -3.40 -7.02
C ILE A 87 6.74 -2.92 -7.05
N PHE A 88 7.37 -2.95 -5.89
CA PHE A 88 8.79 -2.66 -5.72
C PHE A 88 9.50 -3.90 -5.20
N LEU A 89 10.47 -4.41 -5.94
CA LEU A 89 11.24 -5.59 -5.59
C LEU A 89 12.64 -5.19 -5.17
N ALA A 90 13.04 -5.63 -3.99
CA ALA A 90 14.36 -5.39 -3.43
C ALA A 90 14.78 -6.50 -2.47
N ASN A 91 16.08 -6.62 -2.26
CA ASN A 91 16.66 -7.48 -1.23
C ASN A 91 17.69 -6.68 -0.42
N ARG A 92 17.20 -5.82 0.50
CA ARG A 92 18.05 -4.98 1.35
C ARG A 92 18.94 -5.79 2.32
N VAL A 93 18.54 -7.02 2.60
CA VAL A 93 19.24 -7.86 3.58
C VAL A 93 20.47 -8.58 3.01
N CYS A 94 20.78 -8.41 1.74
CA CYS A 94 21.99 -8.90 1.10
C CYS A 94 22.98 -7.76 0.90
N PRO A 95 24.22 -7.86 1.36
CA PRO A 95 24.86 -9.00 2.05
C PRO A 95 24.60 -9.01 3.58
N THR A 96 23.95 -7.99 4.14
CA THR A 96 23.68 -7.93 5.57
C THR A 96 22.29 -7.39 5.88
N ARG A 97 21.64 -7.96 6.89
CA ARG A 97 20.33 -7.50 7.39
C ARG A 97 20.38 -6.13 8.06
N GLU A 98 21.55 -5.64 8.42
CA GLU A 98 21.76 -4.33 9.04
C GLU A 98 21.58 -3.16 8.06
N ASN A 99 21.52 -3.44 6.76
CA ASN A 99 21.28 -2.42 5.74
C ASN A 99 19.83 -1.91 5.78
N ASN A 100 19.63 -0.68 6.23
CA ASN A 100 18.34 -0.01 6.30
C ASN A 100 18.19 1.18 5.33
N VAL A 101 19.19 1.46 4.50
CA VAL A 101 19.27 2.65 3.62
C VAL A 101 17.99 2.86 2.81
N ILE A 102 17.41 1.80 2.26
CA ILE A 102 16.16 1.90 1.46
C ILE A 102 14.96 2.41 2.29
N SER A 103 14.97 2.15 3.59
CA SER A 103 13.93 2.63 4.51
C SER A 103 14.26 4.02 5.05
N ASP A 104 15.52 4.26 5.42
CA ASP A 104 15.99 5.54 5.99
C ASP A 104 15.83 6.69 4.97
N LEU A 105 16.00 6.39 3.69
CA LEU A 105 15.82 7.33 2.58
C LEU A 105 14.41 7.33 1.98
N ASN A 106 13.44 6.62 2.55
CA ASN A 106 12.05 6.54 2.08
C ASN A 106 11.89 6.17 0.59
N VAL A 107 12.87 5.48 -0.01
CA VAL A 107 12.94 5.26 -1.47
C VAL A 107 11.65 4.71 -2.06
N ARG A 108 11.03 3.74 -1.37
CA ARG A 108 9.82 3.05 -1.85
C ARG A 108 8.60 3.97 -1.90
N THR A 109 8.44 4.78 -0.87
CA THR A 109 7.30 5.69 -0.70
C THR A 109 7.47 6.94 -1.54
N ASP A 110 8.68 7.43 -1.72
CA ASP A 110 8.98 8.59 -2.58
C ASP A 110 8.74 8.27 -4.06
N ILE A 111 9.12 7.07 -4.51
CA ILE A 111 8.80 6.61 -5.87
C ILE A 111 7.28 6.50 -6.05
N LEU A 112 6.57 5.92 -5.08
CA LEU A 112 5.11 5.83 -5.12
C LEU A 112 4.46 7.22 -5.18
N SER A 113 4.91 8.16 -4.35
CA SER A 113 4.45 9.55 -4.35
C SER A 113 4.69 10.22 -5.71
N ALA A 114 5.87 10.01 -6.32
CA ALA A 114 6.18 10.55 -7.64
C ALA A 114 5.23 10.02 -8.71
N ILE A 115 4.91 8.72 -8.70
CA ILE A 115 3.93 8.11 -9.61
C ILE A 115 2.56 8.78 -9.48
N TYR A 116 2.04 8.94 -8.26
CA TYR A 116 0.76 9.61 -8.03
C TYR A 116 0.74 11.06 -8.51
N LYS A 117 1.83 11.80 -8.29
CA LYS A 117 1.96 13.19 -8.75
C LYS A 117 1.96 13.29 -10.28
N ASP A 118 2.56 12.32 -10.94
CA ASP A 118 2.56 12.28 -12.41
C ASP A 118 1.19 11.91 -12.98
N MET A 119 0.52 10.91 -12.40
CA MET A 119 -0.84 10.53 -12.79
C MET A 119 -1.87 11.67 -12.70
N LYS A 120 -1.67 12.64 -11.81
CA LYS A 120 -2.58 13.80 -11.65
C LYS A 120 -2.41 14.88 -12.74
N LYS A 121 -1.41 14.77 -13.60
CA LYS A 121 -1.18 15.71 -14.70
C LYS A 121 -2.02 15.41 -15.93
N TYR A 122 -2.65 14.23 -15.96
CA TYR A 122 -3.49 13.75 -17.05
C TYR A 122 -4.93 13.48 -16.57
#